data_5922f7e35476f4d23e6c35c617039fd4
#
_entry.id   5922f7e35476f4d23e6c35c617039fd4
#
_cell.length_a   1.000
_cell.length_b   1.000
_cell.length_c   1.000
_cell.angle_alpha   90.00
_cell.angle_beta   90.00
_cell.angle_gamma   90.00
#
_symmetry.space_group_name_H-M   'P 1'
#
loop_
_entity.id
_entity.type
_entity.pdbx_description
1 polymer ?
#
loop_
_entity_poly.entity_id
_entity_poly.type
_entity_poly.pdbx_seq_one_letter_code
_entity_poly.pdbx_strand_id
1 'polypeptide(L)'
;MGHVYFVRHGQTVWNVENKICGATDIPLTELGHQQAIETGKKIVEEGIQADEILYSPLSRAAETARHISEITGIPARMEPRLVEQNFGKWESTARDGKEFKKAKEDFCCRYDGGESMLHLAQRIYNLLDDVKAESDEKTYILVAHNGIARMVQSYFYEMTNEEYAAFGVKNCAVLRYDF
;
A
#
# COMPACT_ATOMS: atom_id res chain seq x y z
N MET A 1 -8.70 15.22 16.42
CA MET A 1 -8.45 15.18 14.96
C MET A 1 -7.76 13.86 14.70
N GLY A 2 -8.45 12.97 14.00
CA GLY A 2 -7.99 11.61 13.76
C GLY A 2 -6.85 11.54 12.75
N HIS A 3 -6.15 10.40 12.73
CA HIS A 3 -5.10 10.15 11.76
C HIS A 3 -4.97 8.66 11.47
N VAL A 4 -4.29 8.34 10.37
CA VAL A 4 -4.00 6.97 9.94
C VAL A 4 -2.54 6.88 9.50
N TYR A 5 -1.90 5.75 9.75
CA TYR A 5 -0.58 5.45 9.22
C TYR A 5 -0.70 4.52 8.00
N PHE A 6 0.21 4.68 7.07
CA PHE A 6 0.36 3.81 5.91
C PHE A 6 1.78 3.26 5.85
N VAL A 7 1.90 1.96 5.62
CA VAL A 7 3.18 1.26 5.45
C VAL A 7 3.16 0.48 4.14
N ARG A 8 4.12 0.73 3.26
CA ARG A 8 4.32 -0.11 2.09
C ARG A 8 5.04 -1.40 2.50
N HIS A 9 4.65 -2.55 1.93
CA HIS A 9 5.32 -3.84 2.15
C HIS A 9 6.83 -3.79 1.90
N GLY A 10 7.58 -4.73 2.47
CA GLY A 10 9.01 -4.93 2.27
C GLY A 10 9.38 -5.31 0.83
N GLN A 11 10.68 -5.34 0.52
CA GLN A 11 11.18 -5.67 -0.82
C GLN A 11 10.74 -7.08 -1.24
N THR A 12 10.31 -7.21 -2.50
CA THR A 12 9.98 -8.48 -3.15
C THR A 12 10.96 -8.83 -4.26
N VAL A 13 10.94 -10.09 -4.72
CA VAL A 13 11.73 -10.54 -5.88
C VAL A 13 11.47 -9.66 -7.11
N TRP A 14 10.21 -9.32 -7.39
CA TRP A 14 9.87 -8.47 -8.53
C TRP A 14 10.26 -6.99 -8.34
N ASN A 15 10.44 -6.53 -7.09
CA ASN A 15 11.08 -5.21 -6.88
C ASN A 15 12.54 -5.22 -7.34
N VAL A 16 13.28 -6.29 -7.02
CA VAL A 16 14.68 -6.46 -7.46
C VAL A 16 14.77 -6.57 -8.98
N GLU A 17 13.87 -7.32 -9.60
CA GLU A 17 13.81 -7.51 -11.06
C GLU A 17 13.19 -6.32 -11.82
N ASN A 18 12.80 -5.25 -11.12
CA ASN A 18 12.13 -4.07 -11.69
C ASN A 18 10.86 -4.41 -12.49
N LYS A 19 10.10 -5.41 -12.03
CA LYS A 19 8.84 -5.82 -12.64
C LYS A 19 7.63 -5.18 -11.98
N ILE A 20 6.57 -4.97 -12.75
CA ILE A 20 5.27 -4.53 -12.25
C ILE A 20 4.63 -5.70 -11.49
N CYS A 21 4.28 -5.43 -10.25
CA CYS A 21 3.64 -6.38 -9.34
C CYS A 21 2.35 -5.77 -8.81
N GLY A 22 1.24 -6.23 -9.33
CA GLY A 22 -0.10 -5.84 -8.88
C GLY A 22 -0.74 -6.97 -8.06
N ALA A 23 -1.82 -7.55 -8.58
CA ALA A 23 -2.56 -8.62 -7.90
C ALA A 23 -1.80 -9.97 -7.85
N THR A 24 -0.73 -10.15 -8.62
CA THR A 24 0.11 -11.35 -8.55
C THR A 24 0.77 -11.46 -7.18
N ASP A 25 0.68 -12.63 -6.56
CA ASP A 25 1.26 -12.86 -5.23
C ASP A 25 2.72 -13.27 -5.31
N ILE A 26 3.61 -12.36 -4.95
CA ILE A 26 5.07 -12.51 -4.98
C ILE A 26 5.61 -12.33 -3.56
N PRO A 27 6.49 -13.23 -3.06
CA PRO A 27 6.98 -13.20 -1.70
C PRO A 27 8.00 -12.08 -1.45
N LEU A 28 8.22 -11.77 -0.18
CA LEU A 28 9.33 -10.93 0.26
C LEU A 28 10.67 -11.61 -0.04
N THR A 29 11.70 -10.79 -0.28
CA THR A 29 13.09 -11.24 -0.19
C THR A 29 13.53 -11.30 1.28
N GLU A 30 14.70 -11.91 1.55
CA GLU A 30 15.30 -11.84 2.89
C GLU A 30 15.46 -10.39 3.38
N LEU A 31 15.91 -9.50 2.50
CA LEU A 31 15.97 -8.07 2.81
C LEU A 31 14.58 -7.49 3.11
N GLY A 32 13.54 -7.93 2.39
CA GLY A 32 12.17 -7.49 2.65
C GLY A 32 11.68 -7.88 4.04
N HIS A 33 12.01 -9.07 4.52
CA HIS A 33 11.74 -9.50 5.90
C HIS A 33 12.50 -8.64 6.91
N GLN A 34 13.79 -8.37 6.68
CA GLN A 34 14.58 -7.49 7.55
C GLN A 34 14.03 -6.07 7.59
N GLN A 35 13.63 -5.51 6.45
CA GLN A 35 13.01 -4.19 6.38
C GLN A 35 11.71 -4.14 7.21
N ALA A 36 10.88 -5.17 7.17
CA ALA A 36 9.64 -5.25 7.95
C ALA A 36 9.93 -5.30 9.47
N ILE A 37 10.94 -6.06 9.88
CA ILE A 37 11.41 -6.12 11.27
C ILE A 37 11.89 -4.74 11.75
N GLU A 38 12.75 -4.09 10.97
CA GLU A 38 13.25 -2.75 11.31
C GLU A 38 12.11 -1.71 11.36
N THR A 39 11.10 -1.84 10.51
CA THR A 39 9.92 -0.97 10.57
C THR A 39 9.14 -1.16 11.87
N GLY A 40 8.95 -2.39 12.33
CA GLY A 40 8.33 -2.66 13.63
C GLY A 40 9.10 -2.02 14.78
N LYS A 41 10.43 -2.14 14.80
CA LYS A 41 11.29 -1.48 15.81
C LYS A 41 11.18 0.03 15.76
N LYS A 42 11.22 0.62 14.55
CA LYS A 42 11.07 2.06 14.34
C LYS A 42 9.73 2.58 14.85
N ILE A 43 8.63 1.88 14.62
CA ILE A 43 7.31 2.22 15.15
C ILE A 43 7.34 2.30 16.67
N VAL A 44 8.00 1.35 17.35
CA VAL A 44 8.18 1.37 18.82
C VAL A 44 9.05 2.54 19.26
N GLU A 45 10.21 2.74 18.62
CA GLU A 45 11.18 3.79 18.95
C GLU A 45 10.61 5.20 18.77
N GLU A 46 9.80 5.42 17.74
CA GLU A 46 9.13 6.70 17.47
C GLU A 46 7.87 6.89 18.33
N GLY A 47 7.51 5.91 19.15
CA GLY A 47 6.33 5.99 20.02
C GLY A 47 5.00 6.05 19.25
N ILE A 48 4.96 5.51 18.05
CA ILE A 48 3.74 5.45 17.24
C ILE A 48 2.74 4.51 17.93
N GLN A 49 1.58 5.07 18.29
CA GLN A 49 0.49 4.32 18.90
C GLN A 49 -0.58 4.04 17.83
N ALA A 50 -1.03 2.81 17.76
CA ALA A 50 -2.16 2.39 16.92
C ALA A 50 -2.91 1.25 17.59
N ASP A 51 -4.19 1.15 17.30
CA ASP A 51 -5.09 0.15 17.88
C ASP A 51 -5.14 -1.12 17.05
N GLU A 52 -4.97 -1.02 15.73
CA GLU A 52 -5.06 -2.16 14.82
C GLU A 52 -4.24 -1.94 13.55
N ILE A 53 -3.67 -3.02 13.04
CA ILE A 53 -3.04 -3.09 11.71
C ILE A 53 -4.05 -3.70 10.74
N LEU A 54 -4.40 -2.99 9.67
CA LEU A 54 -5.16 -3.53 8.55
C LEU A 54 -4.19 -3.85 7.41
N TYR A 55 -4.21 -5.10 6.91
CA TYR A 55 -3.24 -5.50 5.89
C TYR A 55 -3.87 -6.16 4.67
N SER A 56 -3.23 -5.95 3.52
CA SER A 56 -3.58 -6.58 2.26
C SER A 56 -3.44 -8.11 2.33
N PRO A 57 -4.34 -8.89 1.69
CA PRO A 57 -4.26 -10.35 1.66
C PRO A 57 -3.03 -10.90 0.93
N LEU A 58 -2.32 -10.11 0.12
CA LEU A 58 -1.14 -10.58 -0.60
C LEU A 58 0.04 -10.83 0.36
N SER A 59 0.74 -11.96 0.17
CA SER A 59 1.74 -12.50 1.11
C SER A 59 2.79 -11.47 1.53
N ARG A 60 3.29 -10.65 0.61
CA ARG A 60 4.29 -9.61 0.89
C ARG A 60 3.82 -8.57 1.91
N ALA A 61 2.55 -8.18 1.86
CA ALA A 61 1.98 -7.25 2.82
C ALA A 61 1.57 -7.95 4.12
N ALA A 62 1.02 -9.15 4.04
CA ALA A 62 0.66 -9.97 5.20
C ALA A 62 1.90 -10.29 6.06
N GLU A 63 3.02 -10.71 5.45
CA GLU A 63 4.27 -10.97 6.15
C GLU A 63 4.88 -9.70 6.74
N THR A 64 4.82 -8.57 6.02
CA THR A 64 5.24 -7.27 6.58
C THR A 64 4.43 -6.90 7.81
N ALA A 65 3.11 -7.02 7.74
CA ALA A 65 2.21 -6.75 8.86
C ALA A 65 2.44 -7.70 10.04
N ARG A 66 2.70 -8.99 9.77
CA ARG A 66 3.01 -9.98 10.79
C ARG A 66 4.26 -9.59 11.59
N HIS A 67 5.36 -9.23 10.91
CA HIS A 67 6.58 -8.77 11.60
C HIS A 67 6.34 -7.52 12.45
N ILE A 68 5.59 -6.54 11.91
CA ILE A 68 5.25 -5.33 12.65
C ILE A 68 4.41 -5.68 13.89
N SER A 69 3.37 -6.50 13.74
CA SER A 69 2.49 -6.93 14.83
C SER A 69 3.24 -7.68 15.93
N GLU A 70 4.13 -8.61 15.57
CA GLU A 70 4.94 -9.39 16.52
C GLU A 70 5.86 -8.48 17.36
N ILE A 71 6.40 -7.41 16.79
CA ILE A 71 7.33 -6.51 17.48
C ILE A 71 6.59 -5.46 18.30
N THR A 72 5.51 -4.89 17.76
CA THR A 72 4.78 -3.80 18.41
C THR A 72 3.71 -4.28 19.40
N GLY A 73 3.24 -5.53 19.26
CA GLY A 73 2.10 -6.06 19.99
C GLY A 73 0.74 -5.56 19.47
N ILE A 74 0.71 -4.74 18.39
CA ILE A 74 -0.53 -4.23 17.81
C ILE A 74 -1.23 -5.37 17.06
N PRO A 75 -2.52 -5.68 17.33
CA PRO A 75 -3.24 -6.72 16.64
C PRO A 75 -3.39 -6.42 15.14
N ALA A 76 -3.33 -7.45 14.31
CA ALA A 76 -3.41 -7.31 12.86
C ALA A 76 -4.59 -8.09 12.28
N ARG A 77 -5.31 -7.46 11.35
CA ARG A 77 -6.46 -8.04 10.64
C ARG A 77 -6.35 -7.83 9.13
N MET A 78 -6.69 -8.86 8.38
CA MET A 78 -6.75 -8.76 6.92
C MET A 78 -7.91 -7.84 6.49
N GLU A 79 -7.61 -6.93 5.56
CA GLU A 79 -8.57 -6.05 4.91
C GLU A 79 -8.51 -6.26 3.39
N PRO A 80 -9.49 -6.97 2.81
CA PRO A 80 -9.46 -7.32 1.38
C PRO A 80 -9.37 -6.12 0.44
N ARG A 81 -9.89 -4.95 0.84
CA ARG A 81 -9.84 -3.73 0.03
C ARG A 81 -8.42 -3.18 -0.16
N LEU A 82 -7.44 -3.63 0.63
CA LEU A 82 -6.04 -3.23 0.52
C LEU A 82 -5.24 -4.04 -0.51
N VAL A 83 -5.85 -5.03 -1.20
CA VAL A 83 -5.18 -5.75 -2.27
C VAL A 83 -4.66 -4.77 -3.34
N GLU A 84 -3.46 -5.03 -3.90
CA GLU A 84 -2.89 -4.15 -4.92
C GLU A 84 -3.77 -4.13 -6.18
N GLN A 85 -3.70 -3.04 -6.92
CA GLN A 85 -4.35 -2.90 -8.21
C GLN A 85 -3.94 -4.05 -9.14
N ASN A 86 -4.91 -4.66 -9.80
CA ASN A 86 -4.62 -5.62 -10.87
C ASN A 86 -4.23 -4.85 -12.13
N PHE A 87 -2.97 -4.94 -12.52
CA PHE A 87 -2.45 -4.26 -13.71
C PHE A 87 -2.65 -5.03 -15.03
N GLY A 88 -3.43 -6.13 -15.02
CA GLY A 88 -3.81 -6.89 -16.21
C GLY A 88 -2.59 -7.29 -17.05
N LYS A 89 -2.57 -6.90 -18.32
CA LYS A 89 -1.47 -7.20 -19.25
C LYS A 89 -0.09 -6.69 -18.85
N TRP A 90 -0.03 -5.74 -17.92
CA TRP A 90 1.23 -5.15 -17.45
C TRP A 90 1.90 -5.96 -16.34
N GLU A 91 1.18 -6.89 -15.70
CA GLU A 91 1.76 -7.77 -14.67
C GLU A 91 3.05 -8.45 -15.18
N SER A 92 4.10 -8.47 -14.37
CA SER A 92 5.43 -9.00 -14.69
C SER A 92 6.25 -8.28 -15.77
N THR A 93 5.71 -7.25 -16.42
CA THR A 93 6.47 -6.46 -17.39
C THR A 93 7.39 -5.43 -16.69
N ALA A 94 8.31 -4.83 -17.46
CA ALA A 94 9.24 -3.83 -16.93
C ALA A 94 8.50 -2.57 -16.43
N ARG A 95 8.82 -2.14 -15.21
CA ARG A 95 8.17 -1.00 -14.53
C ARG A 95 8.48 0.35 -15.18
N ASP A 96 9.63 0.49 -15.80
CA ASP A 96 10.11 1.71 -16.44
C ASP A 96 9.66 1.87 -17.90
N GLY A 97 8.85 0.94 -18.41
CA GLY A 97 8.28 1.01 -19.76
C GLY A 97 7.46 2.29 -19.98
N LYS A 98 7.71 2.99 -21.10
CA LYS A 98 7.02 4.24 -21.46
C LYS A 98 5.51 4.06 -21.60
N GLU A 99 5.09 2.93 -22.16
CA GLU A 99 3.68 2.61 -22.36
C GLU A 99 2.94 2.42 -21.04
N PHE A 100 3.54 1.72 -20.08
CA PHE A 100 2.96 1.57 -18.75
C PHE A 100 2.89 2.91 -17.99
N LYS A 101 3.92 3.74 -18.08
CA LYS A 101 3.90 5.08 -17.47
C LYS A 101 2.74 5.91 -17.98
N LYS A 102 2.50 5.90 -19.30
CA LYS A 102 1.37 6.58 -19.93
C LYS A 102 0.02 5.94 -19.55
N ALA A 103 -0.05 4.60 -19.49
CA ALA A 103 -1.27 3.89 -19.16
C ALA A 103 -1.77 4.23 -17.74
N LYS A 104 -0.89 4.59 -16.80
CA LYS A 104 -1.27 5.02 -15.45
C LYS A 104 -2.00 6.36 -15.40
N GLU A 105 -1.96 7.15 -16.45
CA GLU A 105 -2.70 8.41 -16.57
C GLU A 105 -4.13 8.19 -17.12
N ASP A 106 -4.44 6.99 -17.60
CA ASP A 106 -5.77 6.62 -18.10
C ASP A 106 -6.59 5.93 -17.00
N PHE A 107 -7.38 6.70 -16.30
CA PHE A 107 -8.11 6.26 -15.09
C PHE A 107 -9.28 5.32 -15.37
N CYS A 108 -9.82 5.32 -16.59
CA CYS A 108 -10.93 4.44 -16.99
C CYS A 108 -10.46 3.10 -17.58
N CYS A 109 -9.18 2.97 -17.93
CA CYS A 109 -8.63 1.76 -18.55
C CYS A 109 -8.50 0.62 -17.54
N ARG A 110 -8.86 -0.61 -17.96
CA ARG A 110 -8.75 -1.85 -17.16
C ARG A 110 -7.54 -2.72 -17.52
N TYR A 111 -6.69 -2.27 -18.42
CA TYR A 111 -5.45 -2.98 -18.81
C TYR A 111 -5.64 -4.42 -19.29
N ASP A 112 -6.69 -4.68 -20.10
CA ASP A 112 -7.02 -6.02 -20.63
C ASP A 112 -7.16 -7.08 -19.50
N GLY A 113 -8.18 -6.94 -18.69
CA GLY A 113 -8.52 -7.89 -17.61
C GLY A 113 -8.05 -7.48 -16.21
N GLY A 114 -7.50 -6.30 -16.09
CA GLY A 114 -7.14 -5.73 -14.78
C GLY A 114 -8.22 -4.85 -14.17
N GLU A 115 -7.80 -3.97 -13.28
CA GLU A 115 -8.64 -3.03 -12.53
C GLU A 115 -8.37 -1.59 -12.97
N SER A 116 -9.42 -0.79 -13.21
CA SER A 116 -9.26 0.64 -13.51
C SER A 116 -8.92 1.44 -12.24
N MET A 117 -8.34 2.64 -12.44
CA MET A 117 -8.09 3.58 -11.33
C MET A 117 -9.40 3.99 -10.63
N LEU A 118 -10.51 4.09 -11.36
CA LEU A 118 -11.81 4.44 -10.76
C LEU A 118 -12.33 3.32 -9.84
N HIS A 119 -12.18 2.05 -10.21
CA HIS A 119 -12.52 0.94 -9.31
C HIS A 119 -11.62 0.89 -8.09
N LEU A 120 -10.31 1.10 -8.28
CA LEU A 120 -9.36 1.21 -7.19
C LEU A 120 -9.74 2.35 -6.24
N ALA A 121 -10.05 3.52 -6.78
CA ALA A 121 -10.47 4.68 -5.99
C ALA A 121 -11.71 4.37 -5.15
N GLN A 122 -12.73 3.74 -5.74
CA GLN A 122 -13.96 3.41 -5.02
C GLN A 122 -13.69 2.55 -3.78
N ARG A 123 -12.93 1.45 -3.90
CA ARG A 123 -12.69 0.57 -2.76
C ARG A 123 -11.77 1.16 -1.70
N ILE A 124 -10.76 1.95 -2.11
CA ILE A 124 -9.82 2.58 -1.17
C ILE A 124 -10.45 3.77 -0.47
N TYR A 125 -11.21 4.60 -1.19
CA TYR A 125 -11.90 5.73 -0.58
C TYR A 125 -12.98 5.27 0.39
N ASN A 126 -13.74 4.21 0.06
CA ASN A 126 -14.69 3.61 1.00
C ASN A 126 -14.01 3.09 2.26
N LEU A 127 -12.81 2.47 2.14
CA LEU A 127 -12.02 2.06 3.31
C LEU A 127 -11.59 3.27 4.15
N LEU A 128 -11.09 4.32 3.50
CA LEU A 128 -10.64 5.52 4.22
C LEU A 128 -11.79 6.29 4.88
N ASP A 129 -12.98 6.28 4.29
CA ASP A 129 -14.19 6.84 4.90
C ASP A 129 -14.58 6.06 6.17
N ASP A 130 -14.51 4.72 6.14
CA ASP A 130 -14.74 3.90 7.33
C ASP A 130 -13.69 4.18 8.42
N VAL A 131 -12.40 4.23 8.06
CA VAL A 131 -11.30 4.55 8.98
C VAL A 131 -11.48 5.95 9.57
N LYS A 132 -11.86 6.93 8.75
CA LYS A 132 -12.14 8.30 9.19
C LYS A 132 -13.27 8.36 10.20
N ALA A 133 -14.36 7.61 9.97
CA ALA A 133 -15.50 7.58 10.87
C ALA A 133 -15.13 7.10 12.29
N GLU A 134 -14.10 6.26 12.42
CA GLU A 134 -13.60 5.75 13.71
C GLU A 134 -12.37 6.51 14.24
N SER A 135 -11.83 7.48 13.49
CA SER A 135 -10.50 8.06 13.73
C SER A 135 -10.38 8.94 14.98
N ASP A 136 -11.50 9.35 15.59
CA ASP A 136 -11.49 10.03 16.89
C ASP A 136 -11.30 9.06 18.07
N GLU A 137 -11.56 7.76 17.87
CA GLU A 137 -11.47 6.73 18.90
C GLU A 137 -10.36 5.72 18.64
N LYS A 138 -10.02 5.49 17.37
CA LYS A 138 -9.04 4.48 16.94
C LYS A 138 -8.04 5.02 15.92
N THR A 139 -6.81 4.57 16.05
CA THR A 139 -5.75 4.80 15.07
C THR A 139 -5.39 3.48 14.38
N TYR A 140 -5.33 3.51 13.05
CA TYR A 140 -4.99 2.36 12.22
C TYR A 140 -3.63 2.50 11.56
N ILE A 141 -2.97 1.35 11.33
CA ILE A 141 -1.83 1.24 10.41
C ILE A 141 -2.29 0.41 9.21
N LEU A 142 -2.26 0.98 8.02
CA LEU A 142 -2.59 0.27 6.77
C LEU A 142 -1.29 -0.30 6.17
N VAL A 143 -1.18 -1.61 6.03
CA VAL A 143 -0.02 -2.26 5.40
C VAL A 143 -0.41 -2.76 4.02
N ALA A 144 0.13 -2.12 2.98
CA ALA A 144 -0.30 -2.38 1.61
C ALA A 144 0.83 -2.13 0.58
N HIS A 145 0.49 -1.57 -0.57
CA HIS A 145 1.28 -1.56 -1.79
C HIS A 145 1.49 -0.15 -2.34
N ASN A 146 2.34 0.00 -3.34
CA ASN A 146 2.67 1.29 -3.92
C ASN A 146 1.50 1.92 -4.70
N GLY A 147 0.70 1.12 -5.41
CA GLY A 147 -0.51 1.61 -6.09
C GLY A 147 -1.56 2.08 -5.08
N ILE A 148 -1.70 1.35 -3.97
CA ILE A 148 -2.57 1.76 -2.86
C ILE A 148 -2.06 3.05 -2.21
N ALA A 149 -0.72 3.19 -2.00
CA ALA A 149 -0.14 4.42 -1.47
C ALA A 149 -0.50 5.65 -2.30
N ARG A 150 -0.48 5.53 -3.65
CA ARG A 150 -0.92 6.59 -4.57
C ARG A 150 -2.37 6.99 -4.33
N MET A 151 -3.23 5.98 -4.20
CA MET A 151 -4.67 6.21 -4.00
C MET A 151 -4.96 6.81 -2.62
N VAL A 152 -4.25 6.37 -1.58
CA VAL A 152 -4.31 7.00 -0.25
C VAL A 152 -3.85 8.45 -0.32
N GLN A 153 -2.71 8.71 -0.97
CA GLN A 153 -2.19 10.08 -1.13
C GLN A 153 -3.22 11.00 -1.79
N SER A 154 -3.91 10.53 -2.84
CA SER A 154 -4.93 11.33 -3.55
C SER A 154 -6.22 11.58 -2.74
N TYR A 155 -6.47 10.82 -1.69
CA TYR A 155 -7.58 11.08 -0.77
C TYR A 155 -7.31 12.31 0.12
N PHE A 156 -6.06 12.51 0.50
CA PHE A 156 -5.67 13.58 1.43
C PHE A 156 -5.15 14.84 0.72
N TYR A 157 -4.62 14.70 -0.50
CA TYR A 157 -3.95 15.80 -1.21
C TYR A 157 -4.41 15.89 -2.66
N GLU A 158 -4.56 17.11 -3.14
CA GLU A 158 -4.80 17.40 -4.55
C GLU A 158 -3.56 17.03 -5.39
N MET A 159 -3.79 16.38 -6.53
CA MET A 159 -2.72 15.91 -7.42
C MET A 159 -3.18 16.04 -8.88
N THR A 160 -2.26 16.41 -9.78
CA THR A 160 -2.48 16.21 -11.21
C THR A 160 -2.38 14.72 -11.57
N ASN A 161 -2.84 14.32 -12.77
CA ASN A 161 -2.72 12.93 -13.21
C ASN A 161 -1.27 12.49 -13.34
N GLU A 162 -0.37 13.39 -13.76
CA GLU A 162 1.07 13.15 -13.85
C GLU A 162 1.69 12.95 -12.46
N GLU A 163 1.34 13.80 -11.50
CA GLU A 163 1.80 13.67 -10.11
C GLU A 163 1.32 12.37 -9.49
N TYR A 164 0.06 12.01 -9.69
CA TYR A 164 -0.48 10.72 -9.25
C TYR A 164 0.29 9.54 -9.87
N ALA A 165 0.49 9.54 -11.19
CA ALA A 165 1.21 8.47 -11.89
C ALA A 165 2.67 8.33 -11.44
N ALA A 166 3.32 9.45 -11.11
CA ALA A 166 4.71 9.49 -10.67
C ALA A 166 4.89 9.20 -9.17
N PHE A 167 3.84 9.38 -8.35
CA PHE A 167 3.94 9.19 -6.90
C PHE A 167 4.30 7.74 -6.55
N GLY A 168 5.19 7.60 -5.59
CA GLY A 168 5.58 6.31 -5.06
C GLY A 168 6.32 6.46 -3.74
N VAL A 169 6.29 5.40 -2.95
CA VAL A 169 6.93 5.31 -1.64
C VAL A 169 7.91 4.15 -1.61
N LYS A 170 8.99 4.28 -0.83
CA LYS A 170 9.97 3.20 -0.66
C LYS A 170 9.36 2.02 0.09
N ASN A 171 9.91 0.83 -0.11
CA ASN A 171 9.54 -0.33 0.70
C ASN A 171 9.70 -0.01 2.19
N CYS A 172 8.72 -0.41 2.98
CA CYS A 172 8.66 -0.19 4.42
C CYS A 172 8.68 1.29 4.87
N ALA A 173 8.41 2.25 3.96
CA ALA A 173 8.17 3.63 4.36
C ALA A 173 6.91 3.71 5.22
N VAL A 174 6.96 4.49 6.29
CA VAL A 174 5.84 4.80 7.18
C VAL A 174 5.41 6.24 6.90
N LEU A 175 4.17 6.42 6.51
CA LEU A 175 3.56 7.71 6.24
C LEU A 175 2.43 7.95 7.25
N ARG A 176 2.22 9.20 7.64
CA ARG A 176 1.08 9.63 8.46
C ARG A 176 0.20 10.56 7.65
N TYR A 177 -1.11 10.36 7.79
CA TYR A 177 -2.14 11.20 7.19
C TYR A 177 -3.13 11.63 8.26
N ASP A 178 -3.42 12.93 8.34
CA ASP A 178 -4.35 13.51 9.32
C ASP A 178 -5.68 13.84 8.60
N PHE A 179 -6.83 13.42 9.22
CA PHE A 179 -8.19 13.65 8.69
C PHE A 179 -8.71 15.05 8.98
#